data_983c7060a0d27b79742e4b98d484da85
#
_entry.id   983c7060a0d27b79742e4b98d484da85
#
_cell.length_a   1.000
_cell.length_b   1.000
_cell.length_c   1.000
_cell.angle_alpha   90.00
_cell.angle_beta   90.00
_cell.angle_gamma   90.00
#
_symmetry.space_group_name_H-M   'P 1'
#
loop_
_entity.id
_entity.type
_entity.pdbx_description
1 polymer ?
#
loop_
_entity_poly.entity_id
_entity_poly.type
_entity_poly.pdbx_seq_one_letter_code
_entity_poly.pdbx_strand_id
1 'polypeptide(L)'
;IEAIEQALEKGAGAMEVYVKTQEGFQRLAKYQKGFVCADCNLSFQHPSASLFSFNSAVGACDHCKGFGRIISVDPDLVIPDPSKTLEEGAIKPWTTEAFQNWKTDLLHFAKLHGISTTTPYEDLSEEAKTWLWEGDPDWKGYWKTQWFGISRFFEWLDTKAYKMHVRVLLSRYRSYTLCPTCQGARLKQDSLLWRYGTINDRKQILSLIHI
;
A
#
# COMPACT_ATOMS: atom_id res chain seq x y z
N ILE A 1 10.65 -8.91 45.46
CA ILE A 1 9.86 -9.70 44.51
C ILE A 1 8.38 -9.57 44.86
N GLU A 2 7.92 -9.89 46.06
CA GLU A 2 6.51 -9.81 46.50
C GLU A 2 5.82 -8.45 46.20
N ALA A 3 6.49 -7.32 46.46
CA ALA A 3 5.94 -6.00 46.21
C ALA A 3 5.68 -5.75 44.71
N ILE A 4 6.53 -6.29 43.82
CA ILE A 4 6.38 -6.20 42.38
C ILE A 4 5.18 -7.05 41.93
N GLU A 5 5.08 -8.27 42.46
CA GLU A 5 3.99 -9.19 42.12
C GLU A 5 2.64 -8.63 42.57
N GLN A 6 2.58 -8.09 43.79
CA GLN A 6 1.38 -7.44 44.31
C GLN A 6 0.99 -6.17 43.50
N ALA A 7 1.99 -5.37 43.10
CA ALA A 7 1.73 -4.17 42.28
C ALA A 7 1.18 -4.56 40.91
N LEU A 8 1.73 -5.58 40.25
CA LEU A 8 1.24 -6.09 38.96
C LEU A 8 -0.15 -6.74 39.08
N GLU A 9 -0.41 -7.46 40.17
CA GLU A 9 -1.72 -8.07 40.40
C GLU A 9 -2.81 -7.00 40.59
N LYS A 10 -2.57 -6.04 41.50
CA LYS A 10 -3.51 -4.94 41.75
C LYS A 10 -3.67 -3.96 40.56
N GLY A 11 -2.59 -3.77 39.78
CA GLY A 11 -2.56 -2.94 38.61
C GLY A 11 -3.02 -3.63 37.33
N ALA A 12 -3.67 -4.83 37.43
CA ALA A 12 -4.11 -5.61 36.25
C ALA A 12 -2.99 -5.84 35.21
N GLY A 13 -1.79 -6.10 35.68
CA GLY A 13 -0.62 -6.33 34.85
C GLY A 13 0.21 -5.09 34.55
N ALA A 14 -0.18 -3.91 35.02
CA ALA A 14 0.59 -2.68 34.88
C ALA A 14 1.12 -2.19 36.22
N MET A 15 2.33 -1.62 36.23
CA MET A 15 2.89 -0.95 37.41
C MET A 15 3.80 0.22 37.01
N GLU A 16 3.92 1.19 37.92
CA GLU A 16 4.84 2.30 37.76
C GLU A 16 5.81 2.34 38.95
N VAL A 17 7.06 2.66 38.68
CA VAL A 17 8.09 2.81 39.69
C VAL A 17 8.43 4.29 39.84
N TYR A 18 8.37 4.78 41.08
CA TYR A 18 8.71 6.15 41.40
C TYR A 18 9.92 6.17 42.37
N VAL A 19 10.79 7.14 42.18
CA VAL A 19 11.92 7.42 43.09
C VAL A 19 11.61 8.73 43.84
N LYS A 20 11.83 8.73 45.15
CA LYS A 20 11.72 9.94 45.95
C LYS A 20 12.97 10.79 45.76
N THR A 21 12.78 12.01 45.27
CA THR A 21 13.82 13.03 45.13
C THR A 21 13.62 14.16 46.16
N GLN A 22 14.50 15.12 46.22
CA GLN A 22 14.35 16.30 47.08
C GLN A 22 13.12 17.16 46.69
N GLU A 23 12.72 17.10 45.44
CA GLU A 23 11.60 17.87 44.86
C GLU A 23 10.27 17.10 44.85
N GLY A 24 10.26 15.82 45.30
CA GLY A 24 9.07 14.96 45.30
C GLY A 24 9.27 13.60 44.68
N PHE A 25 8.19 12.96 44.20
CA PHE A 25 8.27 11.66 43.55
C PHE A 25 8.43 11.84 42.04
N GLN A 26 9.50 11.27 41.49
CA GLN A 26 9.74 11.25 40.04
C GLN A 26 9.51 9.84 39.49
N ARG A 27 8.72 9.72 38.40
CA ARG A 27 8.51 8.43 37.72
C ARG A 27 9.81 7.95 37.08
N LEU A 28 10.29 6.80 37.48
CA LEU A 28 11.48 6.16 36.93
C LEU A 28 11.15 5.29 35.72
N ALA A 29 10.12 4.45 35.84
CA ALA A 29 9.73 3.52 34.78
C ALA A 29 8.27 3.10 34.90
N LYS A 30 7.69 2.69 33.79
CA LYS A 30 6.38 2.03 33.67
C LYS A 30 6.59 0.64 33.07
N TYR A 31 5.95 -0.35 33.64
CA TYR A 31 6.02 -1.75 33.21
C TYR A 31 4.62 -2.30 32.97
N GLN A 32 4.50 -3.18 31.99
CA GLN A 32 3.26 -3.88 31.71
C GLN A 32 3.55 -5.34 31.36
N LYS A 33 2.75 -6.25 31.92
CA LYS A 33 2.87 -7.69 31.67
C LYS A 33 2.40 -8.03 30.25
N GLY A 34 3.13 -8.90 29.56
CA GLY A 34 2.82 -9.36 28.21
C GLY A 34 3.52 -8.54 27.12
N PHE A 35 3.08 -8.74 25.88
CA PHE A 35 3.61 -8.03 24.71
C PHE A 35 2.86 -6.72 24.46
N VAL A 36 2.93 -5.82 25.42
CA VAL A 36 2.29 -4.50 25.38
C VAL A 36 3.33 -3.43 25.68
N CYS A 37 3.36 -2.39 24.87
CA CYS A 37 4.20 -1.24 25.16
C CYS A 37 3.62 -0.48 26.36
N ALA A 38 4.42 -0.33 27.41
CA ALA A 38 3.98 0.35 28.62
C ALA A 38 3.66 1.84 28.42
N ASP A 39 4.28 2.50 27.43
CA ASP A 39 4.10 3.94 27.19
C ASP A 39 2.90 4.25 26.30
N CYS A 40 2.76 3.55 25.15
CA CYS A 40 1.72 3.82 24.17
C CYS A 40 0.56 2.80 24.17
N ASN A 41 0.61 1.78 25.01
CA ASN A 41 -0.36 0.68 25.13
C ASN A 41 -0.55 -0.14 23.82
N LEU A 42 0.40 -0.06 22.88
CA LEU A 42 0.38 -0.89 21.69
C LEU A 42 0.58 -2.34 22.09
N SER A 43 -0.35 -3.21 21.75
CA SER A 43 -0.30 -4.64 22.03
C SER A 43 0.12 -5.44 20.81
N PHE A 44 0.97 -6.43 21.01
CA PHE A 44 1.42 -7.37 20.00
C PHE A 44 0.85 -8.76 20.26
N GLN A 45 0.54 -9.48 19.20
CA GLN A 45 0.09 -10.87 19.31
C GLN A 45 1.21 -11.75 19.90
N HIS A 46 0.83 -12.75 20.67
CA HIS A 46 1.77 -13.72 21.18
C HIS A 46 2.41 -14.50 20.01
N PRO A 47 3.75 -14.67 19.97
CA PRO A 47 4.41 -15.37 18.88
C PRO A 47 3.96 -16.83 18.84
N SER A 48 3.50 -17.26 17.70
CA SER A 48 3.10 -18.64 17.41
C SER A 48 3.59 -19.04 16.02
N ALA A 49 3.75 -20.31 15.76
CA ALA A 49 4.18 -20.79 14.45
C ALA A 49 3.26 -20.30 13.32
N SER A 50 1.96 -20.19 13.59
CA SER A 50 0.97 -19.69 12.64
C SER A 50 1.13 -18.20 12.33
N LEU A 51 1.65 -17.40 13.26
CA LEU A 51 1.94 -15.97 13.03
C LEU A 51 3.05 -15.80 11.97
N PHE A 52 4.01 -16.71 11.91
CA PHE A 52 5.13 -16.67 10.97
C PHE A 52 4.91 -17.50 9.69
N SER A 53 3.69 -17.98 9.48
CA SER A 53 3.31 -18.75 8.30
C SER A 53 2.45 -17.95 7.35
N PHE A 54 2.91 -17.76 6.12
CA PHE A 54 2.11 -17.13 5.07
C PHE A 54 0.96 -17.99 4.54
N ASN A 55 0.93 -19.28 4.92
CA ASN A 55 -0.19 -20.20 4.62
C ASN A 55 -1.26 -20.19 5.70
N SER A 56 -1.05 -19.46 6.80
CA SER A 56 -2.01 -19.30 7.89
C SER A 56 -2.71 -17.95 7.78
N ALA A 57 -4.01 -17.91 7.99
CA ALA A 57 -4.79 -16.66 8.05
C ALA A 57 -4.30 -15.72 9.17
N VAL A 58 -3.62 -16.24 10.20
CA VAL A 58 -3.05 -15.46 11.28
C VAL A 58 -1.84 -14.68 10.81
N GLY A 59 -0.93 -15.30 10.04
CA GLY A 59 0.33 -14.70 9.61
C GLY A 59 0.33 -14.14 8.19
N ALA A 60 -0.55 -14.61 7.32
CA ALA A 60 -0.63 -14.17 5.93
C ALA A 60 -1.00 -12.68 5.81
N CYS A 61 -0.33 -11.96 4.93
CA CYS A 61 -0.69 -10.58 4.58
C CYS A 61 -2.16 -10.49 4.17
N ASP A 62 -2.93 -9.61 4.80
CA ASP A 62 -4.36 -9.48 4.57
C ASP A 62 -4.71 -9.01 3.15
N HIS A 63 -3.81 -8.29 2.49
CA HIS A 63 -4.02 -7.78 1.14
C HIS A 63 -3.83 -8.90 0.10
N CYS A 64 -2.65 -9.54 0.06
CA CYS A 64 -2.33 -10.56 -0.94
C CYS A 64 -2.63 -11.99 -0.48
N LYS A 65 -3.20 -12.18 0.72
CA LYS A 65 -3.52 -13.50 1.29
C LYS A 65 -2.33 -14.49 1.30
N GLY A 66 -1.12 -13.97 1.50
CA GLY A 66 0.09 -14.77 1.54
C GLY A 66 0.76 -15.04 0.19
N PHE A 67 0.23 -14.49 -0.93
CA PHE A 67 0.84 -14.69 -2.24
C PHE A 67 2.08 -13.80 -2.48
N GLY A 68 2.18 -12.67 -1.79
CA GLY A 68 3.27 -11.69 -1.95
C GLY A 68 3.12 -10.81 -3.19
N ARG A 69 2.20 -11.15 -4.08
CA ARG A 69 1.87 -10.43 -5.31
C ARG A 69 0.36 -10.26 -5.43
N ILE A 70 -0.04 -9.27 -6.21
CA ILE A 70 -1.44 -9.02 -6.58
C ILE A 70 -1.54 -8.86 -8.08
N ILE A 71 -2.71 -9.10 -8.62
CA ILE A 71 -3.01 -8.77 -10.01
C ILE A 71 -3.48 -7.32 -10.03
N SER A 72 -2.73 -6.45 -10.66
CA SER A 72 -3.06 -5.03 -10.80
C SER A 72 -2.90 -4.57 -12.24
N VAL A 73 -3.45 -3.40 -12.54
CA VAL A 73 -3.19 -2.73 -13.82
C VAL A 73 -1.70 -2.40 -13.89
N ASP A 74 -1.08 -2.75 -15.00
CA ASP A 74 0.33 -2.56 -15.26
C ASP A 74 0.52 -1.29 -16.10
N PRO A 75 1.20 -0.26 -15.58
CA PRO A 75 1.42 0.96 -16.32
C PRO A 75 2.14 0.76 -17.66
N ASP A 76 3.10 -0.16 -17.72
CA ASP A 76 3.89 -0.43 -18.94
C ASP A 76 3.05 -1.11 -20.03
N LEU A 77 2.02 -1.86 -19.63
CA LEU A 77 1.06 -2.43 -20.59
C LEU A 77 0.03 -1.40 -21.06
N VAL A 78 -0.31 -0.43 -20.21
CA VAL A 78 -1.26 0.65 -20.57
C VAL A 78 -0.58 1.68 -21.44
N ILE A 79 0.68 2.01 -21.18
CA ILE A 79 1.50 2.98 -21.93
C ILE A 79 2.78 2.26 -22.38
N PRO A 80 2.69 1.38 -23.40
CA PRO A 80 3.83 0.56 -23.82
C PRO A 80 4.91 1.34 -24.59
N ASP A 81 4.58 2.54 -25.05
CA ASP A 81 5.50 3.41 -25.79
C ASP A 81 5.40 4.83 -25.20
N PRO A 82 6.23 5.14 -24.20
CA PRO A 82 6.20 6.43 -23.52
C PRO A 82 6.73 7.60 -24.38
N SER A 83 7.36 7.32 -25.53
CA SER A 83 7.78 8.34 -26.49
C SER A 83 6.61 8.95 -27.28
N LYS A 84 5.44 8.30 -27.23
CA LYS A 84 4.23 8.81 -27.86
C LYS A 84 3.57 9.92 -27.04
N THR A 85 2.94 10.84 -27.76
CA THR A 85 2.13 11.88 -27.17
C THR A 85 0.71 11.38 -26.86
N LEU A 86 -0.05 12.14 -26.07
CA LEU A 86 -1.45 11.81 -25.78
C LEU A 86 -2.29 11.83 -27.07
N GLU A 87 -2.00 12.75 -27.99
CA GLU A 87 -2.68 12.85 -29.30
C GLU A 87 -2.35 11.65 -30.21
N GLU A 88 -1.13 11.15 -30.19
CA GLU A 88 -0.72 9.96 -30.94
C GLU A 88 -1.26 8.65 -30.33
N GLY A 89 -1.82 8.73 -29.12
CA GLY A 89 -2.42 7.59 -28.44
C GLY A 89 -1.43 6.81 -27.57
N ALA A 90 -0.67 7.49 -26.74
CA ALA A 90 0.20 6.87 -25.71
C ALA A 90 -0.58 5.86 -24.85
N ILE A 91 -1.85 6.16 -24.53
CA ILE A 91 -2.71 5.29 -23.73
C ILE A 91 -3.34 4.23 -24.62
N LYS A 92 -2.75 3.05 -24.63
CA LYS A 92 -3.09 1.93 -25.53
C LYS A 92 -4.55 1.48 -25.49
N PRO A 93 -5.26 1.35 -24.34
CA PRO A 93 -6.65 0.97 -24.29
C PRO A 93 -7.56 1.86 -25.15
N TRP A 94 -7.27 3.15 -25.24
CA TRP A 94 -8.10 4.14 -25.91
C TRP A 94 -7.77 4.39 -27.38
N THR A 95 -6.83 3.62 -27.93
CA THR A 95 -6.53 3.64 -29.37
C THR A 95 -7.54 2.85 -30.20
N THR A 96 -8.42 2.07 -29.55
CA THR A 96 -9.45 1.28 -30.21
C THR A 96 -10.71 2.11 -30.44
N GLU A 97 -11.43 1.83 -31.53
CA GLU A 97 -12.67 2.52 -31.92
C GLU A 97 -13.70 2.53 -30.76
N ALA A 98 -13.82 1.41 -30.04
CA ALA A 98 -14.76 1.27 -28.92
C ALA A 98 -14.51 2.24 -27.75
N PHE A 99 -13.28 2.74 -27.60
CA PHE A 99 -12.88 3.62 -26.51
C PHE A 99 -12.35 4.99 -26.97
N GLN A 100 -12.61 5.36 -28.21
CA GLN A 100 -12.14 6.62 -28.77
C GLN A 100 -12.73 7.85 -28.06
N ASN A 101 -13.95 7.74 -27.55
CA ASN A 101 -14.56 8.79 -26.74
C ASN A 101 -13.74 9.14 -25.50
N TRP A 102 -13.14 8.13 -24.86
CA TRP A 102 -12.29 8.32 -23.69
C TRP A 102 -11.01 9.11 -24.02
N LYS A 103 -10.45 8.86 -25.21
CA LYS A 103 -9.33 9.66 -25.73
C LYS A 103 -9.75 11.10 -25.99
N THR A 104 -10.94 11.32 -26.56
CA THR A 104 -11.47 12.66 -26.81
C THR A 104 -11.68 13.44 -25.51
N ASP A 105 -12.25 12.79 -24.48
CA ASP A 105 -12.43 13.36 -23.16
C ASP A 105 -11.07 13.70 -22.51
N LEU A 106 -10.07 12.81 -22.60
CA LEU A 106 -8.70 13.08 -22.14
C LEU A 106 -8.14 14.36 -22.76
N LEU A 107 -8.16 14.46 -24.08
CA LEU A 107 -7.59 15.62 -24.78
C LEU A 107 -8.32 16.92 -24.43
N HIS A 108 -9.63 16.84 -24.21
CA HIS A 108 -10.43 17.98 -23.76
C HIS A 108 -10.01 18.45 -22.36
N PHE A 109 -9.99 17.54 -21.39
CA PHE A 109 -9.65 17.86 -20.00
C PHE A 109 -8.17 18.25 -19.83
N ALA A 110 -7.25 17.60 -20.55
CA ALA A 110 -5.83 17.98 -20.54
C ALA A 110 -5.63 19.43 -20.94
N LYS A 111 -6.33 19.90 -22.01
CA LYS A 111 -6.27 21.30 -22.43
C LYS A 111 -6.82 22.26 -21.39
N LEU A 112 -7.91 21.88 -20.68
CA LEU A 112 -8.48 22.71 -19.60
C LEU A 112 -7.52 22.83 -18.41
N HIS A 113 -6.74 21.81 -18.12
CA HIS A 113 -5.77 21.80 -17.04
C HIS A 113 -4.37 22.28 -17.46
N GLY A 114 -4.20 22.75 -18.69
CA GLY A 114 -2.91 23.25 -19.18
C GLY A 114 -1.86 22.15 -19.39
N ILE A 115 -2.29 20.90 -19.50
CA ILE A 115 -1.39 19.76 -19.76
C ILE A 115 -1.19 19.63 -21.27
N SER A 116 0.08 19.58 -21.69
CA SER A 116 0.43 19.42 -23.10
C SER A 116 -0.03 18.06 -23.63
N THR A 117 -0.73 18.08 -24.75
CA THR A 117 -1.19 16.87 -25.46
C THR A 117 -0.23 16.41 -26.54
N THR A 118 0.76 17.26 -26.88
CA THR A 118 1.75 17.07 -27.96
C THR A 118 3.15 16.77 -27.44
N THR A 119 3.36 16.79 -26.13
CA THR A 119 4.61 16.37 -25.50
C THR A 119 4.60 14.86 -25.30
N PRO A 120 5.71 14.13 -25.54
CA PRO A 120 5.85 12.72 -25.21
C PRO A 120 5.47 12.43 -23.75
N TYR A 121 4.84 11.28 -23.50
CA TYR A 121 4.41 10.93 -22.14
C TYR A 121 5.59 10.91 -21.15
N GLU A 122 6.77 10.43 -21.56
CA GLU A 122 7.97 10.38 -20.73
C GLU A 122 8.43 11.76 -20.26
N ASP A 123 8.23 12.80 -21.08
CA ASP A 123 8.63 14.18 -20.83
C ASP A 123 7.58 15.00 -20.08
N LEU A 124 6.42 14.42 -19.78
CA LEU A 124 5.40 15.09 -18.96
C LEU A 124 5.88 15.20 -17.50
N SER A 125 5.46 16.27 -16.83
CA SER A 125 5.75 16.42 -15.39
C SER A 125 5.09 15.32 -14.55
N GLU A 126 5.65 15.04 -13.37
CA GLU A 126 5.09 14.01 -12.48
C GLU A 126 3.69 14.36 -11.98
N GLU A 127 3.39 15.67 -11.84
CA GLU A 127 2.04 16.14 -11.52
C GLU A 127 1.07 15.83 -12.65
N ALA A 128 1.48 16.04 -13.93
CA ALA A 128 0.66 15.71 -15.09
C ALA A 128 0.44 14.21 -15.21
N LYS A 129 1.47 13.39 -14.98
CA LYS A 129 1.35 11.93 -14.96
C LYS A 129 0.40 11.46 -13.85
N THR A 130 0.54 12.00 -12.64
CA THR A 130 -0.34 11.70 -11.52
C THR A 130 -1.79 12.06 -11.86
N TRP A 131 -2.01 13.26 -12.40
CA TRP A 131 -3.35 13.68 -12.82
C TRP A 131 -3.93 12.77 -13.91
N LEU A 132 -3.12 12.35 -14.89
CA LEU A 132 -3.56 11.41 -15.93
C LEU A 132 -4.04 10.08 -15.32
N TRP A 133 -3.34 9.57 -14.31
CA TRP A 133 -3.67 8.31 -13.66
C TRP A 133 -4.81 8.41 -12.65
N GLU A 134 -4.74 9.38 -11.74
CA GLU A 134 -5.66 9.50 -10.61
C GLU A 134 -6.91 10.35 -10.92
N GLY A 135 -6.82 11.19 -11.96
CA GLY A 135 -7.89 12.15 -12.29
C GLY A 135 -7.88 13.40 -11.41
N ASP A 136 -8.95 14.16 -11.49
CA ASP A 136 -9.09 15.38 -10.71
C ASP A 136 -9.13 15.09 -9.21
N PRO A 137 -8.38 15.86 -8.37
CA PRO A 137 -8.35 15.67 -6.92
C PRO A 137 -9.73 15.78 -6.27
N ASP A 138 -10.56 16.67 -6.79
CA ASP A 138 -11.92 16.93 -6.32
C ASP A 138 -12.99 16.08 -7.03
N TRP A 139 -12.63 14.88 -7.50
CA TRP A 139 -13.52 13.99 -8.21
C TRP A 139 -14.80 13.67 -7.40
N LYS A 140 -15.97 14.01 -7.97
CA LYS A 140 -17.30 13.81 -7.37
C LYS A 140 -18.18 12.82 -8.13
N GLY A 141 -17.62 12.09 -9.08
CA GLY A 141 -18.40 11.14 -9.91
C GLY A 141 -19.00 11.74 -11.18
N TYR A 142 -18.62 12.96 -11.54
CA TYR A 142 -19.15 13.65 -12.72
C TYR A 142 -18.29 13.43 -13.98
N TRP A 143 -18.47 12.31 -14.65
CA TRP A 143 -17.71 11.89 -15.84
C TRP A 143 -17.68 12.88 -17.00
N LYS A 144 -18.65 13.78 -17.07
CA LYS A 144 -18.76 14.77 -18.16
C LYS A 144 -18.06 16.10 -17.88
N THR A 145 -17.78 16.40 -16.63
CA THR A 145 -17.29 17.72 -16.19
C THR A 145 -15.97 17.66 -15.46
N GLN A 146 -15.49 16.47 -15.11
CA GLN A 146 -14.26 16.25 -14.39
C GLN A 146 -13.46 15.12 -15.03
N TRP A 147 -12.14 15.24 -15.02
CA TRP A 147 -11.27 14.16 -15.46
C TRP A 147 -11.26 13.04 -14.42
N PHE A 148 -11.60 11.85 -14.85
CA PHE A 148 -11.74 10.67 -13.98
C PHE A 148 -10.45 9.88 -13.79
N GLY A 149 -9.43 10.05 -14.66
CA GLY A 149 -8.17 9.30 -14.59
C GLY A 149 -8.23 7.90 -15.19
N ILE A 150 -7.06 7.37 -15.51
CA ILE A 150 -6.90 6.02 -16.07
C ILE A 150 -7.32 4.96 -15.04
N SER A 151 -7.00 5.16 -13.75
CA SER A 151 -7.32 4.21 -12.69
C SER A 151 -8.82 3.93 -12.61
N ARG A 152 -9.66 4.98 -12.61
CA ARG A 152 -11.13 4.81 -12.56
C ARG A 152 -11.74 4.23 -13.83
N PHE A 153 -11.09 4.40 -14.99
CA PHE A 153 -11.49 3.68 -16.19
C PHE A 153 -11.35 2.16 -15.98
N PHE A 154 -10.25 1.69 -15.39
CA PHE A 154 -10.08 0.27 -15.11
C PHE A 154 -11.01 -0.21 -14.00
N GLU A 155 -11.28 0.58 -12.97
CA GLU A 155 -12.28 0.29 -11.94
C GLU A 155 -13.68 0.15 -12.56
N TRP A 156 -14.04 1.05 -13.48
CA TRP A 156 -15.30 0.94 -14.22
C TRP A 156 -15.35 -0.33 -15.08
N LEU A 157 -14.27 -0.72 -15.74
CA LEU A 157 -14.20 -1.98 -16.47
C LEU A 157 -14.38 -3.18 -15.54
N ASP A 158 -13.84 -3.13 -14.32
CA ASP A 158 -14.03 -4.19 -13.33
C ASP A 158 -15.48 -4.40 -12.95
N THR A 159 -16.27 -3.35 -12.86
CA THR A 159 -17.74 -3.50 -12.65
C THR A 159 -18.44 -4.23 -13.79
N LYS A 160 -17.81 -4.30 -14.95
CA LYS A 160 -18.30 -5.00 -16.16
C LYS A 160 -17.63 -6.35 -16.40
N ALA A 161 -16.75 -6.81 -15.48
CA ALA A 161 -15.97 -8.04 -15.64
C ALA A 161 -16.82 -9.32 -15.70
N TYR A 162 -18.13 -9.25 -15.44
CA TYR A 162 -19.06 -10.35 -15.71
C TYR A 162 -19.17 -10.67 -17.21
N LYS A 163 -18.81 -9.73 -18.11
CA LYS A 163 -18.77 -9.93 -19.56
C LYS A 163 -17.43 -10.52 -19.99
N MET A 164 -17.43 -11.62 -20.77
CA MET A 164 -16.21 -12.32 -21.19
C MET A 164 -15.22 -11.39 -21.91
N HIS A 165 -15.69 -10.58 -22.88
CA HIS A 165 -14.83 -9.68 -23.65
C HIS A 165 -14.14 -8.61 -22.77
N VAL A 166 -14.80 -8.16 -21.68
CA VAL A 166 -14.19 -7.22 -20.72
C VAL A 166 -13.10 -7.91 -19.92
N ARG A 167 -13.30 -9.16 -19.47
CA ARG A 167 -12.25 -9.94 -18.81
C ARG A 167 -11.02 -10.13 -19.69
N VAL A 168 -11.23 -10.45 -20.97
CA VAL A 168 -10.15 -10.59 -21.96
C VAL A 168 -9.45 -9.25 -22.17
N LEU A 169 -10.18 -8.14 -22.18
CA LEU A 169 -9.57 -6.81 -22.26
C LEU A 169 -8.71 -6.51 -21.03
N LEU A 170 -9.26 -6.69 -19.83
CA LEU A 170 -8.56 -6.45 -18.56
C LEU A 170 -7.29 -7.30 -18.43
N SER A 171 -7.33 -8.57 -18.87
CA SER A 171 -6.15 -9.45 -18.80
C SER A 171 -4.97 -8.99 -19.65
N ARG A 172 -5.21 -8.16 -20.68
CA ARG A 172 -4.14 -7.58 -21.52
C ARG A 172 -3.36 -6.45 -20.84
N TYR A 173 -3.97 -5.82 -19.83
CA TYR A 173 -3.42 -4.65 -19.14
C TYR A 173 -3.10 -4.93 -17.67
N ARG A 174 -3.08 -6.20 -17.27
CA ARG A 174 -2.80 -6.63 -15.90
C ARG A 174 -1.60 -7.55 -15.86
N SER A 175 -0.79 -7.33 -14.84
CA SER A 175 0.33 -8.21 -14.51
C SER A 175 0.36 -8.52 -13.02
N TYR A 176 1.24 -9.44 -12.62
CA TYR A 176 1.51 -9.74 -11.23
C TYR A 176 2.53 -8.76 -10.68
N THR A 177 2.06 -7.78 -9.92
CA THR A 177 2.90 -6.80 -9.24
C THR A 177 3.16 -7.19 -7.79
N LEU A 178 4.23 -6.67 -7.20
CA LEU A 178 4.48 -6.87 -5.78
C LEU A 178 3.34 -6.29 -4.94
N CYS A 179 2.93 -7.02 -3.92
CA CYS A 179 1.90 -6.54 -3.00
C CYS A 179 2.39 -5.24 -2.32
N PRO A 180 1.68 -4.12 -2.43
CA PRO A 180 2.11 -2.84 -1.87
C PRO A 180 2.16 -2.86 -0.33
N THR A 181 1.35 -3.70 0.31
CA THR A 181 1.30 -3.80 1.77
C THR A 181 2.48 -4.55 2.36
N CYS A 182 2.79 -5.74 1.84
CA CYS A 182 3.87 -6.57 2.37
C CYS A 182 5.16 -6.53 1.53
N GLN A 183 5.15 -5.84 0.39
CA GLN A 183 6.30 -5.71 -0.52
C GLN A 183 6.96 -7.05 -0.85
N GLY A 184 6.16 -8.09 -1.05
CA GLY A 184 6.61 -9.44 -1.35
C GLY A 184 6.90 -10.31 -0.11
N ALA A 185 6.92 -9.78 1.10
CA ALA A 185 7.20 -10.52 2.33
C ALA A 185 6.15 -11.58 2.68
N ARG A 186 4.95 -11.52 2.09
CA ARG A 186 3.84 -12.48 2.23
C ARG A 186 3.18 -12.52 3.60
N LEU A 187 3.79 -11.91 4.62
CA LEU A 187 3.36 -11.92 6.02
C LEU A 187 2.73 -10.57 6.42
N LYS A 188 1.94 -10.59 7.48
CA LYS A 188 1.46 -9.38 8.15
C LYS A 188 2.62 -8.61 8.76
N GLN A 189 2.45 -7.31 8.93
CA GLN A 189 3.48 -6.45 9.49
C GLN A 189 3.86 -6.86 10.92
N ASP A 190 2.90 -7.29 11.73
CA ASP A 190 3.13 -7.78 13.10
C ASP A 190 4.12 -8.95 13.14
N SER A 191 4.06 -9.87 12.18
CA SER A 191 5.01 -10.98 12.05
C SER A 191 6.43 -10.47 11.73
N LEU A 192 6.55 -9.41 10.95
CA LEU A 192 7.82 -8.84 10.52
C LEU A 192 8.50 -7.97 11.59
N LEU A 193 7.80 -7.63 12.68
CA LEU A 193 8.35 -6.89 13.81
C LEU A 193 9.17 -7.77 14.77
N TRP A 194 8.92 -9.07 14.77
CA TRP A 194 9.66 -10.01 15.62
C TRP A 194 11.11 -10.15 15.16
N ARG A 195 12.02 -10.19 16.12
CA ARG A 195 13.45 -10.33 15.86
C ARG A 195 14.01 -11.42 16.78
N TYR A 196 14.91 -12.22 16.23
CA TYR A 196 15.69 -13.18 16.97
C TYR A 196 17.13 -12.68 17.11
N GLY A 197 17.74 -12.85 18.31
CA GLY A 197 19.10 -12.44 18.57
C GLY A 197 19.27 -10.99 19.03
N THR A 198 20.52 -10.54 19.01
CA THR A 198 20.94 -9.20 19.43
C THR A 198 20.93 -8.21 18.26
N ILE A 199 21.16 -6.92 18.56
CA ILE A 199 21.33 -5.87 17.52
C ILE A 199 22.52 -6.19 16.58
N ASN A 200 23.57 -6.87 17.10
CA ASN A 200 24.73 -7.26 16.28
C ASN A 200 24.38 -8.41 15.34
N ASP A 201 23.61 -9.41 15.79
CA ASP A 201 23.13 -10.52 14.96
C ASP A 201 22.25 -9.98 13.83
N ARG A 202 21.42 -8.95 14.09
CA ARG A 202 20.62 -8.28 13.09
C ARG A 202 21.45 -7.69 11.95
N LYS A 203 22.60 -7.07 12.23
CA LYS A 203 23.48 -6.50 11.21
C LYS A 203 24.06 -7.57 10.29
N GLN A 204 24.39 -8.74 10.83
CA GLN A 204 24.89 -9.87 10.04
C GLN A 204 23.79 -10.49 9.16
N ILE A 205 22.59 -10.70 9.70
CA ILE A 205 21.47 -11.29 8.96
C ILE A 205 21.00 -10.35 7.85
N LEU A 206 20.91 -9.04 8.09
CA LEU A 206 20.51 -8.08 7.06
C LEU A 206 21.54 -7.93 5.94
N SER A 207 22.83 -8.17 6.20
CA SER A 207 23.86 -8.21 5.18
C SER A 207 23.75 -9.44 4.25
N LEU A 208 23.06 -10.50 4.70
CA LEU A 208 22.82 -11.73 3.94
C LEU A 208 21.50 -11.69 3.15
N ILE A 209 20.58 -10.76 3.45
CA ILE A 209 19.26 -10.63 2.80
C ILE A 209 19.30 -9.65 1.60
N HIS A 210 20.42 -9.02 1.33
CA HIS A 210 20.67 -8.28 0.09
C HIS A 210 21.05 -9.24 -1.05
N ILE A 211 20.14 -10.17 -1.36
CA ILE A 211 20.15 -10.94 -2.61
C ILE A 211 18.85 -10.60 -3.36
#